data_316310ca5e7bdaf2f2877a49b60be8d2
#
_entry.id   316310ca5e7bdaf2f2877a49b60be8d2
#
_cell.length_a   1.000
_cell.length_b   1.000
_cell.length_c   1.000
_cell.angle_alpha   90.00
_cell.angle_beta   90.00
_cell.angle_gamma   90.00
#
_symmetry.space_group_name_H-M   'P 1'
#
loop_
_entity.id
_entity.type
_entity.pdbx_description
1 polymer ?
#
loop_
_entity_poly.entity_id
_entity_poly.type
_entity_poly.pdbx_seq_one_letter_code
_entity_poly.pdbx_strand_id
1 'polypeptide(L)'
;MKPRKLALGERNMVGARVTEARLRTGMKQVELLAKLQTSGIEISIPALSLLEGQKRPVSDFELCALADALHVSVDWLLGRDRD
;
A
#
# COMPACT_ATOMS: atom_id res chain seq x y z
N MET A 1 2.11 -15.61 9.47
CA MET A 1 1.83 -14.70 8.37
C MET A 1 1.37 -15.45 7.15
N LYS A 2 0.42 -14.90 6.45
CA LYS A 2 -0.09 -15.59 5.29
C LYS A 2 0.89 -15.58 4.14
N PRO A 3 0.95 -16.66 3.37
CA PRO A 3 1.78 -16.69 2.17
C PRO A 3 1.32 -15.63 1.18
N ARG A 4 2.26 -15.10 0.43
CA ARG A 4 1.93 -14.14 -0.60
C ARG A 4 1.35 -14.84 -1.81
N LYS A 5 0.58 -14.10 -2.56
CA LYS A 5 0.07 -14.58 -3.83
C LYS A 5 1.18 -14.65 -4.84
N LEU A 6 0.86 -15.29 -5.94
CA LEU A 6 1.82 -15.45 -7.02
C LEU A 6 2.34 -14.12 -7.51
N ALA A 7 3.58 -14.10 -7.90
CA ALA A 7 4.23 -13.00 -8.61
C ALA A 7 4.48 -11.77 -7.75
N LEU A 8 4.19 -11.80 -6.48
CA LEU A 8 4.53 -10.67 -5.61
C LEU A 8 6.01 -10.69 -5.30
N GLY A 9 6.56 -9.51 -5.11
CA GLY A 9 7.96 -9.37 -4.77
C GLY A 9 8.21 -9.51 -3.28
N GLU A 10 9.40 -9.09 -2.85
CA GLU A 10 9.82 -9.25 -1.47
C GLU A 10 10.42 -7.98 -0.88
N ARG A 11 10.21 -6.84 -1.54
CA ARG A 11 10.84 -5.59 -1.13
C ARG A 11 10.05 -4.83 -0.08
N ASN A 12 8.79 -5.19 0.11
CA ASN A 12 7.99 -4.67 1.21
C ASN A 12 6.94 -5.72 1.57
N MET A 13 6.36 -5.59 2.75
CA MET A 13 5.39 -6.57 3.20
C MET A 13 3.97 -6.02 3.18
N VAL A 14 3.77 -4.80 2.71
CA VAL A 14 2.45 -4.15 2.80
C VAL A 14 1.72 -4.10 1.47
N GLY A 15 2.40 -4.30 0.34
CA GLY A 15 1.81 -4.05 -0.97
C GLY A 15 0.54 -4.81 -1.23
N ALA A 16 0.48 -6.09 -0.86
CA ALA A 16 -0.72 -6.90 -1.09
C ALA A 16 -1.91 -6.34 -0.31
N ARG A 17 -1.68 -5.87 0.92
CA ARG A 17 -2.76 -5.29 1.71
C ARG A 17 -3.15 -3.90 1.22
N VAL A 18 -2.19 -3.15 0.69
CA VAL A 18 -2.51 -1.88 0.04
C VAL A 18 -3.48 -2.13 -1.11
N THR A 19 -3.18 -3.10 -1.95
CA THR A 19 -4.06 -3.45 -3.08
C THR A 19 -5.42 -3.91 -2.56
N GLU A 20 -5.43 -4.76 -1.55
CA GLU A 20 -6.67 -5.28 -0.99
C GLU A 20 -7.56 -4.14 -0.47
N ALA A 21 -7.00 -3.23 0.31
CA ALA A 21 -7.76 -2.13 0.87
C ALA A 21 -8.27 -1.20 -0.22
N ARG A 22 -7.43 -0.94 -1.23
CA ARG A 22 -7.81 -0.08 -2.34
C ARG A 22 -8.99 -0.69 -3.10
N LEU A 23 -8.92 -1.96 -3.43
CA LEU A 23 -9.98 -2.63 -4.18
C LEU A 23 -11.26 -2.77 -3.35
N ARG A 24 -11.11 -2.97 -2.05
CA ARG A 24 -12.27 -3.12 -1.17
C ARG A 24 -13.14 -1.87 -1.18
N THR A 25 -12.51 -0.71 -1.33
CA THR A 25 -13.25 0.55 -1.36
C THR A 25 -13.60 1.00 -2.78
N GLY A 26 -13.23 0.21 -3.78
CA GLY A 26 -13.48 0.56 -5.17
C GLY A 26 -12.58 1.67 -5.70
N MET A 27 -11.48 1.94 -5.01
CA MET A 27 -10.57 3.01 -5.37
C MET A 27 -9.63 2.59 -6.48
N LYS A 28 -9.45 3.46 -7.46
CA LYS A 28 -8.48 3.22 -8.52
C LYS A 28 -7.10 3.68 -8.09
N GLN A 29 -6.07 3.18 -8.76
CA GLN A 29 -4.70 3.59 -8.43
C GLN A 29 -4.52 5.10 -8.56
N VAL A 30 -5.13 5.73 -9.57
CA VAL A 30 -5.00 7.17 -9.74
C VAL A 30 -5.61 7.93 -8.57
N GLU A 31 -6.66 7.38 -7.98
CA GLU A 31 -7.30 8.02 -6.82
C GLU A 31 -6.42 7.89 -5.58
N LEU A 32 -5.83 6.73 -5.38
CA LEU A 32 -4.89 6.55 -4.29
C LEU A 32 -3.67 7.45 -4.48
N LEU A 33 -3.18 7.53 -5.71
CA LEU A 33 -2.05 8.40 -6.03
C LEU A 33 -2.35 9.84 -5.63
N ALA A 34 -3.54 10.34 -5.99
CA ALA A 34 -3.91 11.71 -5.67
C ALA A 34 -3.92 11.95 -4.16
N LYS A 35 -4.43 10.99 -3.40
CA LYS A 35 -4.44 11.10 -1.94
C LYS A 35 -3.03 11.14 -1.37
N LEU A 36 -2.14 10.30 -1.90
CA LEU A 36 -0.76 10.28 -1.44
C LEU A 36 -0.05 11.59 -1.76
N GLN A 37 -0.28 12.14 -2.95
CA GLN A 37 0.31 13.41 -3.35
C GLN A 37 -0.19 14.55 -2.47
N THR A 38 -1.46 14.53 -2.11
CA THR A 38 -2.03 15.52 -1.21
C THR A 38 -1.35 15.46 0.16
N SER A 39 -0.92 14.27 0.58
CA SER A 39 -0.19 14.08 1.82
C SER A 39 1.30 14.39 1.71
N GLY A 40 1.75 14.87 0.56
CA GLY A 40 3.15 15.24 0.38
C GLY A 40 4.04 14.11 -0.11
N ILE A 41 3.47 12.99 -0.50
CA ILE A 41 4.25 11.87 -1.02
C ILE A 41 4.38 12.01 -2.53
N GLU A 42 5.60 12.09 -3.01
CA GLU A 42 5.86 12.16 -4.44
C GLU A 42 6.04 10.76 -4.98
N ILE A 43 5.07 10.31 -5.74
CA ILE A 43 5.07 8.95 -6.27
C ILE A 43 4.36 8.97 -7.62
N SER A 44 4.74 8.07 -8.50
CA SER A 44 4.15 7.95 -9.83
C SER A 44 3.33 6.67 -9.90
N ILE A 45 2.52 6.53 -10.94
CA ILE A 45 1.74 5.31 -11.15
C ILE A 45 2.65 4.09 -11.28
N PRO A 46 3.73 4.12 -12.08
CA PRO A 46 4.62 2.95 -12.12
C PRO A 46 5.21 2.60 -10.76
N ALA A 47 5.58 3.63 -9.97
CA ALA A 47 6.12 3.37 -8.64
C ALA A 47 5.05 2.79 -7.71
N LEU A 48 3.82 3.27 -7.81
CA LEU A 48 2.73 2.72 -6.99
C LEU A 48 2.45 1.26 -7.38
N SER A 49 2.50 0.95 -8.67
CA SER A 49 2.32 -0.43 -9.11
C SER A 49 3.41 -1.33 -8.54
N LEU A 50 4.66 -0.85 -8.53
CA LEU A 50 5.75 -1.63 -7.94
C LEU A 50 5.54 -1.80 -6.43
N LEU A 51 5.04 -0.77 -5.76
CA LEU A 51 4.76 -0.83 -4.34
C LEU A 51 3.70 -1.90 -4.05
N GLU A 52 2.59 -1.85 -4.80
CA GLU A 52 1.51 -2.81 -4.61
C GLU A 52 1.94 -4.24 -4.93
N GLY A 53 2.89 -4.38 -5.85
CA GLY A 53 3.44 -5.69 -6.19
C GLY A 53 4.58 -6.13 -5.28
N GLN A 54 4.85 -5.37 -4.23
CA GLN A 54 5.93 -5.65 -3.27
C GLN A 54 7.30 -5.69 -3.93
N LYS A 55 7.48 -4.86 -4.96
CA LYS A 55 8.71 -4.85 -5.75
C LYS A 55 9.57 -3.62 -5.51
N ARG A 56 9.18 -2.77 -4.56
CA ARG A 56 9.99 -1.64 -4.14
C ARG A 56 9.85 -1.46 -2.63
N PRO A 57 10.86 -0.87 -1.97
CA PRO A 57 10.74 -0.57 -0.54
C PRO A 57 9.67 0.49 -0.30
N VAL A 58 9.15 0.51 0.91
CA VAL A 58 8.17 1.51 1.36
C VAL A 58 8.77 2.20 2.57
N SER A 59 8.88 3.53 2.49
CA SER A 59 9.40 4.30 3.61
C SER A 59 8.34 4.42 4.69
N ASP A 60 8.78 4.79 5.90
CA ASP A 60 7.83 4.98 6.99
C ASP A 60 6.85 6.12 6.69
N PHE A 61 7.32 7.19 6.01
CA PHE A 61 6.42 8.26 5.61
C PHE A 61 5.36 7.77 4.65
N GLU A 62 5.76 6.95 3.68
CA GLU A 62 4.82 6.38 2.73
C GLU A 62 3.83 5.45 3.42
N LEU A 63 4.31 4.67 4.38
CA LEU A 63 3.46 3.74 5.10
C LEU A 63 2.35 4.48 5.85
N CYS A 64 2.71 5.56 6.53
CA CYS A 64 1.72 6.35 7.26
C CYS A 64 0.71 6.98 6.30
N ALA A 65 1.19 7.51 5.17
CA ALA A 65 0.29 8.13 4.20
C ALA A 65 -0.66 7.10 3.58
N LEU A 66 -0.16 5.88 3.33
CA LEU A 66 -1.01 4.82 2.81
C LEU A 66 -2.10 4.44 3.81
N ALA A 67 -1.75 4.31 5.08
CA ALA A 67 -2.72 3.97 6.11
C ALA A 67 -3.82 5.02 6.18
N ASP A 68 -3.43 6.30 6.15
CA ASP A 68 -4.40 7.39 6.20
C ASP A 68 -5.29 7.40 4.96
N ALA A 69 -4.68 7.25 3.78
CA ALA A 69 -5.43 7.30 2.53
C ALA A 69 -6.42 6.15 2.40
N LEU A 70 -6.10 5.01 2.94
CA LEU A 70 -6.91 3.80 2.84
C LEU A 70 -7.81 3.59 4.05
N HIS A 71 -7.69 4.45 5.07
CA HIS A 71 -8.48 4.36 6.30
C HIS A 71 -8.28 3.02 7.00
N VAL A 72 -7.04 2.58 7.07
CA VAL A 72 -6.66 1.38 7.79
C VAL A 72 -5.52 1.73 8.73
N SER A 73 -5.25 0.87 9.69
CA SER A 73 -4.12 1.09 10.59
C SER A 73 -2.81 0.64 9.93
N VAL A 74 -1.71 1.22 10.39
CA VAL A 74 -0.40 0.77 9.99
C VAL A 74 -0.21 -0.70 10.37
N ASP A 75 -0.69 -1.08 11.57
CA ASP A 75 -0.58 -2.46 12.00
C ASP A 75 -1.29 -3.42 11.06
N TRP A 76 -2.46 -3.03 10.57
CA TRP A 76 -3.16 -3.88 9.60
C TRP A 76 -2.36 -4.04 8.32
N LEU A 77 -1.78 -2.95 7.83
CA LEU A 77 -0.95 -3.02 6.62
C LEU A 77 0.24 -3.93 6.82
N LEU A 78 0.81 -3.94 8.01
CA LEU A 78 1.95 -4.78 8.34
C LEU A 78 1.56 -6.21 8.68
N GLY A 79 0.27 -6.51 8.72
CA GLY A 79 -0.18 -7.85 9.06
C GLY A 79 -0.07 -8.15 10.54
N ARG A 80 -0.03 -7.12 11.38
CA ARG A 80 0.14 -7.30 12.83
C ARG A 80 -1.13 -7.00 13.62
N ASP A 81 -2.19 -6.66 12.90
CA ASP A 81 -3.48 -6.38 13.53
C ASP A 81 -4.09 -7.71 13.96
N ARG A 82 -4.51 -7.79 15.20
CA ARG A 82 -5.03 -9.02 15.74
C ARG A 82 -6.53 -9.14 15.61
N ASP A 83 -7.15 -8.11 15.17
CA ASP A 83 -8.58 -8.19 14.95
C ASP A 83 -8.90 -8.72 13.60
#